data_2778d5fe7f13f90bcbc034eb6a0e82d4
#
_entry.id   2778d5fe7f13f90bcbc034eb6a0e82d4
#
_cell.length_a   1.000
_cell.length_b   1.000
_cell.length_c   1.000
_cell.angle_alpha   90.00
_cell.angle_beta   90.00
_cell.angle_gamma   90.00
#
_symmetry.space_group_name_H-M   'P 1'
#
loop_
_entity.id
_entity.type
_entity.pdbx_description
1 polymer ?
#
loop_
_entity_poly.entity_id
_entity_poly.type
_entity_poly.pdbx_seq_one_letter_code
_entity_poly.pdbx_strand_id
1 'polypeptide(L)'
;RYWPSRKRKVGPSVALVVQKYGGSSLESAERIRAVAERIVATKKQGHDVVVVCSAMGDTTDELLDLAAEVNPVPPQREMDMLLTAGERISNALVAMAVESLGAQACSFTGSQAGVLTTERHGNARIIDVTPGRLTEALDEGKICIVAGFQGVNKDTRDVTTLGRGGSDTTAVALAAALKADVCEIYSDVDGVYTADPRIVPNAQKLEKLSFEEMLELAAVGSKILVLRSVEYARAFNVPMRVRSSYSNDPGTLIAGSMEDIPVEEAVLTGIATDRSEAKVTVLGIPDRPGEAAKVFRVIADAEINIDMVLQNVSSLESGTTDITFTLSLIHISE
;
A
#
# COMPACT_ATOMS: atom_id res chain seq x y z
N ARG A 1 16.23 -8.52 20.16
CA ARG A 1 17.70 -8.37 19.96
C ARG A 1 17.93 -6.97 19.42
N TYR A 2 18.70 -6.17 20.18
CA TYR A 2 19.09 -4.81 19.80
C TYR A 2 20.00 -4.87 18.56
N TRP A 3 19.55 -4.29 17.43
CA TRP A 3 20.40 -4.05 16.26
C TRP A 3 21.25 -2.79 16.53
N PRO A 4 22.56 -2.75 16.21
CA PRO A 4 23.39 -1.57 16.40
C PRO A 4 22.87 -0.42 15.54
N SER A 5 22.60 0.71 16.19
CA SER A 5 22.20 1.96 15.51
C SER A 5 23.27 2.39 14.53
N ARG A 6 22.90 2.65 13.30
CA ARG A 6 23.75 3.24 12.26
C ARG A 6 24.38 4.54 12.80
N LYS A 7 25.71 4.61 12.86
CA LYS A 7 26.41 5.86 13.19
C LYS A 7 26.22 6.83 12.03
N ARG A 8 25.29 7.80 12.17
CA ARG A 8 25.15 8.90 11.18
C ARG A 8 26.46 9.67 11.09
N LYS A 9 27.02 9.80 9.87
CA LYS A 9 28.12 10.73 9.60
C LYS A 9 27.60 12.15 9.81
N VAL A 10 28.27 12.94 10.66
CA VAL A 10 27.96 14.36 10.89
C VAL A 10 28.40 15.14 9.64
N GLY A 11 27.44 15.42 8.75
CA GLY A 11 27.52 16.25 7.56
C GLY A 11 26.17 16.90 7.30
N PRO A 12 25.95 17.75 6.27
CA PRO A 12 24.62 18.23 5.91
C PRO A 12 23.69 17.03 5.82
N SER A 13 22.55 17.06 6.50
CA SER A 13 21.75 15.89 6.90
C SER A 13 21.51 14.91 5.76
N VAL A 14 22.30 13.82 5.73
CA VAL A 14 22.03 12.67 4.85
C VAL A 14 20.74 12.04 5.31
N ALA A 15 19.67 12.18 4.54
CA ALA A 15 18.41 11.50 4.79
C ALA A 15 18.42 10.11 4.14
N LEU A 16 17.77 9.14 4.78
CA LEU A 16 17.41 7.87 4.14
C LEU A 16 16.00 8.00 3.58
N VAL A 17 15.87 7.89 2.27
CA VAL A 17 14.61 8.00 1.55
C VAL A 17 14.25 6.63 0.98
N VAL A 18 13.04 6.15 1.30
CA VAL A 18 12.44 4.99 0.65
C VAL A 18 11.48 5.49 -0.43
N GLN A 19 11.65 5.04 -1.67
CA GLN A 19 10.82 5.45 -2.82
C GLN A 19 10.12 4.23 -3.38
N LYS A 20 8.78 4.24 -3.43
CA LYS A 20 8.00 3.18 -4.08
C LYS A 20 7.48 3.67 -5.42
N TYR A 21 7.65 2.86 -6.45
CA TYR A 21 7.10 3.12 -7.80
C TYR A 21 6.06 2.07 -8.16
N GLY A 22 4.85 2.53 -8.50
CA GLY A 22 3.73 1.69 -8.96
C GLY A 22 3.90 1.18 -10.38
N GLY A 23 3.03 0.25 -10.82
CA GLY A 23 3.08 -0.37 -12.14
C GLY A 23 3.02 0.65 -13.29
N SER A 24 2.13 1.63 -13.23
CA SER A 24 2.01 2.72 -14.20
C SER A 24 3.28 3.57 -14.32
N SER A 25 4.07 3.69 -13.24
CA SER A 25 5.35 4.40 -13.26
C SER A 25 6.46 3.61 -13.96
N LEU A 26 6.28 2.30 -14.15
CA LEU A 26 7.28 1.36 -14.67
C LEU A 26 6.81 0.64 -15.95
N GLU A 27 5.72 1.07 -16.56
CA GLU A 27 5.02 0.38 -17.66
C GLU A 27 5.85 0.24 -18.96
N SER A 28 6.88 1.05 -19.13
CA SER A 28 7.71 1.04 -20.33
C SER A 28 9.17 1.33 -20.04
N ALA A 29 10.06 1.01 -20.98
CA ALA A 29 11.49 1.33 -20.88
C ALA A 29 11.74 2.84 -20.74
N GLU A 30 10.89 3.67 -21.34
CA GLU A 30 10.97 5.13 -21.21
C GLU A 30 10.64 5.58 -19.78
N ARG A 31 9.56 5.03 -19.20
CA ARG A 31 9.16 5.29 -17.82
C ARG A 31 10.22 4.84 -16.83
N ILE A 32 10.79 3.65 -17.03
CA ILE A 32 11.88 3.13 -16.20
C ILE A 32 13.10 4.06 -16.22
N ARG A 33 13.46 4.62 -17.40
CA ARG A 33 14.56 5.61 -17.48
C ARG A 33 14.24 6.89 -16.72
N ALA A 34 13.04 7.43 -16.85
CA ALA A 34 12.60 8.62 -16.12
C ALA A 34 12.61 8.39 -14.60
N VAL A 35 12.17 7.22 -14.14
CA VAL A 35 12.25 6.80 -12.74
C VAL A 35 13.71 6.71 -12.28
N ALA A 36 14.60 6.10 -13.07
CA ALA A 36 16.02 6.00 -12.76
C ALA A 36 16.69 7.38 -12.64
N GLU A 37 16.35 8.33 -13.49
CA GLU A 37 16.85 9.72 -13.42
C GLU A 37 16.45 10.37 -12.09
N ARG A 38 15.21 10.19 -11.64
CA ARG A 38 14.72 10.70 -10.34
C ARG A 38 15.44 10.06 -9.17
N ILE A 39 15.62 8.74 -9.18
CA ILE A 39 16.36 8.00 -8.16
C ILE A 39 17.79 8.54 -8.04
N VAL A 40 18.48 8.67 -9.18
CA VAL A 40 19.86 9.18 -9.24
C VAL A 40 19.93 10.65 -8.81
N ALA A 41 18.93 11.47 -9.14
CA ALA A 41 18.85 12.85 -8.68
C ALA A 41 18.74 12.93 -7.15
N THR A 42 17.93 12.08 -6.52
CA THR A 42 17.83 11.99 -5.05
C THR A 42 19.16 11.56 -4.42
N LYS A 43 19.83 10.57 -5.02
CA LYS A 43 21.18 10.14 -4.56
C LYS A 43 22.21 11.24 -4.68
N LYS A 44 22.21 12.00 -5.79
CA LYS A 44 23.14 13.14 -6.01
C LYS A 44 22.93 14.29 -5.03
N GLN A 45 21.74 14.42 -4.44
CA GLN A 45 21.47 15.37 -3.35
C GLN A 45 22.12 14.95 -2.01
N GLY A 46 22.79 13.81 -1.99
CA GLY A 46 23.50 13.28 -0.82
C GLY A 46 22.66 12.33 0.03
N HIS A 47 21.47 11.93 -0.41
CA HIS A 47 20.61 11.00 0.32
C HIS A 47 21.00 9.53 0.07
N ASP A 48 20.71 8.68 1.03
CA ASP A 48 20.66 7.24 0.82
C ASP A 48 19.28 6.85 0.30
N VAL A 49 19.25 5.94 -0.69
CA VAL A 49 18.00 5.63 -1.40
C VAL A 49 17.76 4.13 -1.41
N VAL A 50 16.56 3.75 -0.96
CA VAL A 50 15.97 2.42 -1.14
C VAL A 50 14.75 2.57 -2.03
N VAL A 51 14.66 1.77 -3.08
CA VAL A 51 13.57 1.80 -4.05
C VAL A 51 12.76 0.51 -3.91
N VAL A 52 11.45 0.61 -3.95
CA VAL A 52 10.53 -0.55 -4.01
C VAL A 52 9.76 -0.49 -5.33
N CYS A 53 9.90 -1.53 -6.13
CA CYS A 53 9.25 -1.63 -7.43
C CYS A 53 8.02 -2.55 -7.36
N SER A 54 6.92 -2.11 -7.99
CA SER A 54 5.82 -2.99 -8.41
C SER A 54 6.16 -3.66 -9.75
N ALA A 55 5.37 -4.63 -10.17
CA ALA A 55 5.41 -5.17 -11.54
C ALA A 55 5.15 -4.06 -12.56
N MET A 56 5.57 -4.24 -13.81
CA MET A 56 5.41 -3.28 -14.90
C MET A 56 3.95 -3.28 -15.39
N GLY A 57 3.32 -2.08 -15.49
CA GLY A 57 1.99 -1.95 -16.07
C GLY A 57 0.99 -3.00 -15.56
N ASP A 58 0.42 -3.75 -16.47
CA ASP A 58 -0.59 -4.77 -16.24
C ASP A 58 -0.02 -6.20 -16.10
N THR A 59 1.32 -6.34 -15.97
CA THR A 59 1.99 -7.66 -15.93
C THR A 59 1.41 -8.61 -14.87
N THR A 60 0.95 -8.09 -13.73
CA THR A 60 0.33 -8.92 -12.68
C THR A 60 -0.97 -9.53 -13.17
N ASP A 61 -1.83 -8.74 -13.84
CA ASP A 61 -3.11 -9.20 -14.39
C ASP A 61 -2.88 -10.17 -15.56
N GLU A 62 -1.91 -9.91 -16.45
CA GLU A 62 -1.51 -10.83 -17.53
C GLU A 62 -1.04 -12.19 -16.99
N LEU A 63 -0.29 -12.21 -15.87
CA LEU A 63 0.15 -13.45 -15.23
C LEU A 63 -1.01 -14.19 -14.55
N LEU A 64 -1.99 -13.48 -13.99
CA LEU A 64 -3.22 -14.07 -13.44
C LEU A 64 -4.04 -14.74 -14.55
N ASP A 65 -4.25 -14.06 -15.67
CA ASP A 65 -4.98 -14.57 -16.82
C ASP A 65 -4.28 -15.81 -17.40
N LEU A 66 -2.96 -15.76 -17.59
CA LEU A 66 -2.17 -16.89 -18.05
C LEU A 66 -2.27 -18.09 -17.11
N ALA A 67 -2.24 -17.86 -15.80
CA ALA A 67 -2.40 -18.94 -14.82
C ALA A 67 -3.79 -19.59 -14.92
N ALA A 68 -4.85 -18.78 -15.10
CA ALA A 68 -6.21 -19.27 -15.25
C ALA A 68 -6.41 -20.08 -16.53
N GLU A 69 -5.74 -19.73 -17.64
CA GLU A 69 -5.73 -20.51 -18.89
C GLU A 69 -5.09 -21.89 -18.69
N VAL A 70 -4.02 -21.99 -17.88
CA VAL A 70 -3.33 -23.25 -17.59
C VAL A 70 -4.09 -24.11 -16.59
N ASN A 71 -4.64 -23.48 -15.54
CA ASN A 71 -5.40 -24.17 -14.51
C ASN A 71 -6.47 -23.20 -13.95
N PRO A 72 -7.78 -23.45 -14.15
CA PRO A 72 -8.85 -22.60 -13.64
C PRO A 72 -8.85 -22.41 -12.12
N VAL A 73 -8.25 -23.33 -11.37
CA VAL A 73 -8.11 -23.26 -9.90
C VAL A 73 -6.64 -23.51 -9.54
N PRO A 74 -5.75 -22.51 -9.78
CA PRO A 74 -4.32 -22.71 -9.56
C PRO A 74 -4.00 -22.78 -8.06
N PRO A 75 -3.05 -23.64 -7.63
CA PRO A 75 -2.58 -23.67 -6.26
C PRO A 75 -1.97 -22.32 -5.85
N GLN A 76 -2.37 -21.79 -4.72
CA GLN A 76 -1.96 -20.45 -4.25
C GLN A 76 -0.42 -20.33 -4.08
N ARG A 77 0.26 -21.41 -3.67
CA ARG A 77 1.72 -21.43 -3.58
C ARG A 77 2.39 -21.17 -4.94
N GLU A 78 1.88 -21.79 -5.99
CA GLU A 78 2.42 -21.62 -7.34
C GLU A 78 2.05 -20.26 -7.93
N MET A 79 0.88 -19.72 -7.55
CA MET A 79 0.51 -18.34 -7.87
C MET A 79 1.49 -17.33 -7.27
N ASP A 80 1.88 -17.49 -6.01
CA ASP A 80 2.88 -16.63 -5.38
C ASP A 80 4.23 -16.68 -6.12
N MET A 81 4.66 -17.89 -6.52
CA MET A 81 5.88 -18.07 -7.33
C MET A 81 5.79 -17.34 -8.67
N LEU A 82 4.65 -17.47 -9.37
CA LEU A 82 4.43 -16.87 -10.67
C LEU A 82 4.38 -15.34 -10.56
N LEU A 83 3.53 -14.81 -9.69
CA LEU A 83 3.29 -13.36 -9.57
C LEU A 83 4.54 -12.59 -9.16
N THR A 84 5.38 -13.16 -8.28
CA THR A 84 6.63 -12.50 -7.85
C THR A 84 7.65 -12.31 -8.97
N ALA A 85 7.46 -12.94 -10.14
CA ALA A 85 8.31 -12.72 -11.31
C ALA A 85 8.17 -11.28 -11.84
N GLY A 86 6.99 -10.70 -11.80
CA GLY A 86 6.73 -9.33 -12.28
C GLY A 86 7.62 -8.28 -11.62
N GLU A 87 7.68 -8.28 -10.28
CA GLU A 87 8.52 -7.34 -9.54
C GLU A 87 10.01 -7.63 -9.69
N ARG A 88 10.40 -8.88 -9.93
CA ARG A 88 11.82 -9.22 -10.19
C ARG A 88 12.28 -8.69 -11.54
N ILE A 89 11.40 -8.69 -12.54
CA ILE A 89 11.69 -8.11 -13.87
C ILE A 89 11.87 -6.60 -13.70
N SER A 90 10.90 -5.90 -13.12
CA SER A 90 10.94 -4.45 -12.99
C SER A 90 12.13 -3.96 -12.15
N ASN A 91 12.43 -4.60 -10.99
CA ASN A 91 13.53 -4.17 -10.16
C ASN A 91 14.90 -4.35 -10.83
N ALA A 92 15.08 -5.42 -11.60
CA ALA A 92 16.31 -5.64 -12.36
C ALA A 92 16.49 -4.59 -13.46
N LEU A 93 15.43 -4.26 -14.19
CA LEU A 93 15.45 -3.23 -15.24
C LEU A 93 15.72 -1.84 -14.67
N VAL A 94 15.11 -1.50 -13.52
CA VAL A 94 15.39 -0.23 -12.82
C VAL A 94 16.84 -0.18 -12.37
N ALA A 95 17.42 -1.28 -11.85
CA ALA A 95 18.83 -1.34 -11.46
C ALA A 95 19.75 -1.07 -12.65
N MET A 96 19.50 -1.73 -13.79
CA MET A 96 20.26 -1.51 -15.04
C MET A 96 20.15 -0.05 -15.51
N ALA A 97 18.97 0.55 -15.43
CA ALA A 97 18.76 1.94 -15.81
C ALA A 97 19.50 2.92 -14.89
N VAL A 98 19.52 2.67 -13.57
CA VAL A 98 20.28 3.47 -12.60
C VAL A 98 21.79 3.37 -12.88
N GLU A 99 22.29 2.16 -13.16
CA GLU A 99 23.72 1.97 -13.49
C GLU A 99 24.11 2.64 -14.80
N SER A 100 23.23 2.67 -15.80
CA SER A 100 23.48 3.40 -17.05
C SER A 100 23.66 4.91 -16.87
N LEU A 101 23.18 5.45 -15.76
CA LEU A 101 23.33 6.86 -15.35
C LEU A 101 24.57 7.10 -14.47
N GLY A 102 25.43 6.07 -14.29
CA GLY A 102 26.67 6.14 -13.54
C GLY A 102 26.55 6.04 -12.02
N ALA A 103 25.39 5.63 -11.49
CA ALA A 103 25.20 5.34 -10.08
C ALA A 103 25.27 3.82 -9.83
N GLN A 104 25.84 3.42 -8.69
CA GLN A 104 25.88 2.00 -8.32
C GLN A 104 24.51 1.57 -7.74
N ALA A 105 23.98 0.47 -8.25
CA ALA A 105 22.71 -0.10 -7.78
C ALA A 105 22.83 -1.60 -7.49
N CYS A 106 21.96 -2.10 -6.64
CA CYS A 106 21.84 -3.52 -6.37
C CYS A 106 20.37 -3.90 -6.18
N SER A 107 19.91 -4.91 -6.94
CA SER A 107 18.54 -5.41 -6.86
C SER A 107 18.41 -6.55 -5.84
N PHE A 108 17.28 -6.58 -5.14
CA PHE A 108 16.96 -7.57 -4.11
C PHE A 108 15.55 -8.10 -4.27
N THR A 109 15.34 -9.39 -4.09
CA THR A 109 14.02 -9.96 -3.85
C THR A 109 13.53 -9.60 -2.45
N GLY A 110 12.23 -9.76 -2.16
CA GLY A 110 11.72 -9.55 -0.81
C GLY A 110 12.43 -10.38 0.26
N SER A 111 12.74 -11.65 -0.04
CA SER A 111 13.51 -12.52 0.87
C SER A 111 14.95 -12.03 1.09
N GLN A 112 15.62 -11.56 0.04
CA GLN A 112 16.97 -10.99 0.15
C GLN A 112 16.98 -9.66 0.91
N ALA A 113 15.90 -8.90 0.83
CA ALA A 113 15.67 -7.69 1.62
C ALA A 113 15.29 -7.99 3.08
N GLY A 114 15.09 -9.26 3.42
CA GLY A 114 14.77 -9.71 4.77
C GLY A 114 13.30 -9.55 5.17
N VAL A 115 12.37 -9.49 4.21
CA VAL A 115 10.92 -9.44 4.47
C VAL A 115 10.43 -10.83 4.84
N LEU A 116 10.11 -11.03 6.12
CA LEU A 116 9.57 -12.28 6.67
C LEU A 116 8.05 -12.19 6.81
N THR A 117 7.36 -13.26 6.44
CA THR A 117 5.89 -13.28 6.35
C THR A 117 5.28 -14.49 7.03
N THR A 118 3.96 -14.43 7.25
CA THR A 118 3.14 -15.59 7.59
C THR A 118 3.09 -16.58 6.42
N GLU A 119 2.60 -17.80 6.66
CA GLU A 119 2.49 -18.88 5.67
C GLU A 119 1.32 -18.74 4.67
N ARG A 120 0.42 -17.77 4.88
CA ARG A 120 -0.78 -17.62 4.05
C ARG A 120 -0.41 -17.09 2.67
N HIS A 121 -0.48 -17.95 1.66
CA HIS A 121 -0.27 -17.57 0.27
C HIS A 121 -1.33 -16.58 -0.23
N GLY A 122 -0.95 -15.71 -1.18
CA GLY A 122 -1.82 -14.72 -1.81
C GLY A 122 -2.17 -13.51 -0.93
N ASN A 123 -2.09 -13.63 0.40
CA ASN A 123 -2.43 -12.57 1.36
C ASN A 123 -1.64 -12.71 2.66
N ALA A 124 -0.32 -12.86 2.54
CA ALA A 124 0.57 -12.96 3.68
C ALA A 124 0.67 -11.64 4.46
N ARG A 125 1.03 -11.75 5.73
CA ARG A 125 1.32 -10.60 6.59
C ARG A 125 2.81 -10.54 6.88
N ILE A 126 3.39 -9.34 6.85
CA ILE A 126 4.77 -9.13 7.29
C ILE A 126 4.81 -9.31 8.81
N ILE A 127 5.66 -10.23 9.28
CA ILE A 127 5.88 -10.50 10.69
C ILE A 127 7.16 -9.87 11.22
N ASP A 128 8.15 -9.69 10.33
CA ASP A 128 9.43 -9.06 10.68
C ASP A 128 10.15 -8.60 9.41
N VAL A 129 11.05 -7.64 9.55
CA VAL A 129 11.95 -7.21 8.47
C VAL A 129 13.38 -7.13 9.01
N THR A 130 14.28 -7.93 8.44
CA THR A 130 15.70 -8.00 8.83
C THR A 130 16.60 -7.50 7.69
N PRO A 131 16.75 -6.17 7.49
CA PRO A 131 17.31 -5.59 6.27
C PRO A 131 18.84 -5.55 6.26
N GLY A 132 19.54 -6.54 6.81
CA GLY A 132 21.01 -6.55 6.94
C GLY A 132 21.74 -6.33 5.62
N ARG A 133 21.32 -7.05 4.57
CA ARG A 133 21.93 -6.91 3.23
C ARG A 133 21.68 -5.53 2.60
N LEU A 134 20.54 -4.92 2.88
CA LEU A 134 20.26 -3.54 2.43
C LEU A 134 21.18 -2.55 3.15
N THR A 135 21.36 -2.72 4.46
CA THR A 135 22.24 -1.87 5.25
C THR A 135 23.67 -1.94 4.75
N GLU A 136 24.20 -3.15 4.48
CA GLU A 136 25.54 -3.35 3.92
C GLU A 136 25.67 -2.64 2.56
N ALA A 137 24.73 -2.80 1.64
CA ALA A 137 24.77 -2.15 0.34
C ALA A 137 24.66 -0.61 0.43
N LEU A 138 23.85 -0.09 1.37
CA LEU A 138 23.76 1.35 1.63
C LEU A 138 25.08 1.91 2.20
N ASP A 139 25.76 1.15 3.08
CA ASP A 139 27.05 1.55 3.64
C ASP A 139 28.17 1.55 2.58
N GLU A 140 28.04 0.74 1.54
CA GLU A 140 28.89 0.76 0.34
C GLU A 140 28.51 1.92 -0.63
N GLY A 141 27.49 2.71 -0.32
CA GLY A 141 27.04 3.84 -1.13
C GLY A 141 26.09 3.47 -2.29
N LYS A 142 25.68 2.20 -2.40
CA LYS A 142 24.79 1.71 -3.46
C LYS A 142 23.34 2.16 -3.24
N ILE A 143 22.61 2.25 -4.33
CA ILE A 143 21.13 2.37 -4.32
C ILE A 143 20.56 0.96 -4.25
N CYS A 144 19.70 0.69 -3.25
CA CYS A 144 19.06 -0.61 -3.08
C CYS A 144 17.72 -0.62 -3.80
N ILE A 145 17.50 -1.58 -4.69
CA ILE A 145 16.24 -1.74 -5.43
C ILE A 145 15.60 -3.05 -5.04
N VAL A 146 14.39 -3.00 -4.47
CA VAL A 146 13.71 -4.15 -3.86
C VAL A 146 12.45 -4.48 -4.64
N ALA A 147 12.26 -5.75 -4.95
CA ALA A 147 11.00 -6.25 -5.46
C ALA A 147 9.93 -6.16 -4.35
N GLY A 148 8.90 -5.33 -4.56
CA GLY A 148 7.78 -5.18 -3.65
C GLY A 148 6.87 -6.41 -3.62
N PHE A 149 5.73 -6.32 -2.91
CA PHE A 149 4.65 -7.30 -2.92
C PHE A 149 5.00 -8.68 -2.36
N GLN A 150 6.25 -9.03 -2.14
CA GLN A 150 6.72 -10.37 -1.83
C GLN A 150 7.57 -10.46 -0.56
N GLY A 151 7.53 -11.62 0.08
CA GLY A 151 8.39 -11.99 1.19
C GLY A 151 8.66 -13.48 1.21
N VAL A 152 9.16 -13.98 2.32
CA VAL A 152 9.43 -15.41 2.54
C VAL A 152 8.90 -15.83 3.89
N ASN A 153 8.24 -16.98 3.93
CA ASN A 153 7.88 -17.59 5.19
C ASN A 153 9.14 -18.06 5.94
N LYS A 154 9.20 -17.79 7.24
CA LYS A 154 10.37 -18.08 8.06
C LYS A 154 10.64 -19.58 8.20
N ASP A 155 9.59 -20.37 8.31
CA ASP A 155 9.66 -21.79 8.65
C ASP A 155 9.71 -22.67 7.39
N THR A 156 8.78 -22.48 6.44
CA THR A 156 8.71 -23.26 5.20
C THR A 156 9.71 -22.81 4.13
N ARG A 157 10.20 -21.57 4.22
CA ARG A 157 11.04 -20.91 3.21
C ARG A 157 10.31 -20.67 1.87
N ASP A 158 9.01 -20.86 1.83
CA ASP A 158 8.22 -20.56 0.65
C ASP A 158 8.13 -19.05 0.42
N VAL A 159 8.16 -18.67 -0.86
CA VAL A 159 7.86 -17.32 -1.28
C VAL A 159 6.37 -17.06 -1.09
N THR A 160 6.02 -15.89 -0.59
CA THR A 160 4.63 -15.48 -0.35
C THR A 160 4.39 -14.09 -0.90
N THR A 161 3.15 -13.82 -1.29
CA THR A 161 2.72 -12.48 -1.71
C THR A 161 1.82 -11.84 -0.65
N LEU A 162 1.85 -10.50 -0.62
CA LEU A 162 1.15 -9.69 0.39
C LEU A 162 -0.28 -9.31 -0.02
N GLY A 163 -0.71 -9.69 -1.21
CA GLY A 163 -1.99 -9.27 -1.78
C GLY A 163 -1.98 -7.83 -2.32
N ARG A 164 -3.14 -7.30 -2.71
CA ARG A 164 -3.27 -5.96 -3.32
C ARG A 164 -2.63 -4.88 -2.45
N GLY A 165 -1.89 -3.96 -3.10
CA GLY A 165 -1.14 -2.91 -2.41
C GLY A 165 0.06 -3.39 -1.59
N GLY A 166 0.49 -4.64 -1.79
CA GLY A 166 1.63 -5.23 -1.09
C GLY A 166 2.94 -4.48 -1.29
N SER A 167 3.15 -3.82 -2.44
CA SER A 167 4.35 -3.00 -2.69
C SER A 167 4.39 -1.75 -1.81
N ASP A 168 3.25 -1.09 -1.54
CA ASP A 168 3.16 0.04 -0.61
C ASP A 168 3.49 -0.42 0.81
N THR A 169 2.90 -1.55 1.21
CA THR A 169 3.17 -2.16 2.52
C THR A 169 4.65 -2.55 2.66
N THR A 170 5.27 -3.11 1.61
CA THR A 170 6.70 -3.43 1.59
C THR A 170 7.55 -2.17 1.78
N ALA A 171 7.23 -1.08 1.08
CA ALA A 171 7.97 0.18 1.16
C ALA A 171 7.94 0.76 2.58
N VAL A 172 6.75 0.83 3.19
CA VAL A 172 6.59 1.35 4.54
C VAL A 172 7.27 0.43 5.57
N ALA A 173 7.18 -0.89 5.41
CA ALA A 173 7.85 -1.84 6.32
C ALA A 173 9.38 -1.72 6.26
N LEU A 174 9.95 -1.56 5.06
CA LEU A 174 11.38 -1.29 4.88
C LEU A 174 11.77 0.07 5.46
N ALA A 175 10.95 1.11 5.26
CA ALA A 175 11.17 2.43 5.83
C ALA A 175 11.20 2.38 7.36
N ALA A 176 10.28 1.66 7.99
CA ALA A 176 10.24 1.45 9.42
C ALA A 176 11.49 0.71 9.93
N ALA A 177 11.84 -0.42 9.31
CA ALA A 177 12.96 -1.26 9.72
C ALA A 177 14.31 -0.56 9.56
N LEU A 178 14.47 0.24 8.51
CA LEU A 178 15.67 1.02 8.22
C LEU A 178 15.70 2.38 8.93
N LYS A 179 14.59 2.77 9.60
CA LYS A 179 14.40 4.10 10.21
C LYS A 179 14.61 5.22 9.19
N ALA A 180 13.94 5.11 8.07
CA ALA A 180 13.99 6.10 7.01
C ALA A 180 13.35 7.42 7.48
N ASP A 181 13.86 8.52 6.93
CA ASP A 181 13.35 9.86 7.23
C ASP A 181 11.99 10.11 6.53
N VAL A 182 11.75 9.46 5.39
CA VAL A 182 10.49 9.53 4.65
C VAL A 182 10.31 8.32 3.73
N CYS A 183 9.05 7.90 3.55
CA CYS A 183 8.63 6.94 2.54
C CYS A 183 7.81 7.67 1.46
N GLU A 184 8.36 7.82 0.26
CA GLU A 184 7.70 8.46 -0.88
C GLU A 184 6.98 7.39 -1.72
N ILE A 185 5.68 7.55 -1.90
CA ILE A 185 4.84 6.69 -2.76
C ILE A 185 4.59 7.44 -4.07
N TYR A 186 5.19 6.95 -5.14
CA TYR A 186 5.02 7.48 -6.49
C TYR A 186 3.96 6.69 -7.25
N SER A 187 2.99 7.41 -7.80
CA SER A 187 1.88 6.87 -8.59
C SER A 187 1.52 7.82 -9.75
N ASP A 188 0.35 7.66 -10.31
CA ASP A 188 -0.23 8.52 -11.36
C ASP A 188 -0.91 9.78 -10.80
N VAL A 189 -1.11 9.87 -9.48
CA VAL A 189 -1.69 11.05 -8.81
C VAL A 189 -0.60 11.89 -8.14
N ASP A 190 -0.79 13.20 -8.10
CA ASP A 190 0.19 14.16 -7.56
C ASP A 190 -0.03 14.52 -6.09
N GLY A 191 -0.91 13.79 -5.40
CA GLY A 191 -1.17 13.94 -3.98
C GLY A 191 -2.57 13.48 -3.58
N VAL A 192 -2.96 13.79 -2.35
CA VAL A 192 -4.30 13.58 -1.81
C VAL A 192 -5.10 14.86 -1.95
N TYR A 193 -6.35 14.75 -2.38
CA TYR A 193 -7.25 15.87 -2.61
C TYR A 193 -8.41 15.87 -1.62
N THR A 194 -9.02 17.03 -1.44
CA THR A 194 -10.23 17.20 -0.59
C THR A 194 -11.42 16.38 -1.09
N ALA A 195 -11.43 15.99 -2.37
CA ALA A 195 -12.37 15.05 -2.99
C ALA A 195 -11.72 14.48 -4.27
N ASP A 196 -12.31 13.47 -4.88
CA ASP A 196 -11.82 12.96 -6.18
C ASP A 196 -11.98 14.06 -7.27
N PRO A 197 -10.89 14.59 -7.84
CA PRO A 197 -10.94 15.68 -8.82
C PRO A 197 -11.68 15.29 -10.12
N ARG A 198 -11.83 13.98 -10.39
CA ARG A 198 -12.60 13.48 -11.52
C ARG A 198 -14.12 13.63 -11.30
N ILE A 199 -14.53 13.73 -10.04
CA ILE A 199 -15.94 13.90 -9.63
C ILE A 199 -16.19 15.36 -9.27
N VAL A 200 -15.26 15.99 -8.54
CA VAL A 200 -15.35 17.36 -8.04
C VAL A 200 -14.24 18.19 -8.66
N PRO A 201 -14.48 18.91 -9.78
CA PRO A 201 -13.44 19.65 -10.49
C PRO A 201 -12.73 20.74 -9.67
N ASN A 202 -13.36 21.22 -8.60
CA ASN A 202 -12.81 22.24 -7.68
C ASN A 202 -12.11 21.61 -6.46
N ALA A 203 -11.90 20.29 -6.43
CA ALA A 203 -11.16 19.64 -5.37
C ALA A 203 -9.74 20.23 -5.27
N GLN A 204 -9.30 20.51 -4.04
CA GLN A 204 -8.00 21.09 -3.76
C GLN A 204 -7.04 20.03 -3.27
N LYS A 205 -5.78 20.10 -3.69
CA LYS A 205 -4.73 19.24 -3.18
C LYS A 205 -4.38 19.63 -1.74
N LEU A 206 -4.28 18.64 -0.89
CA LEU A 206 -3.88 18.80 0.50
C LEU A 206 -2.34 18.75 0.60
N GLU A 207 -1.74 19.71 1.26
CA GLU A 207 -0.29 19.74 1.45
C GLU A 207 0.16 18.75 2.54
N LYS A 208 -0.66 18.61 3.59
CA LYS A 208 -0.39 17.74 4.73
C LYS A 208 -1.68 17.07 5.23
N LEU A 209 -1.57 15.84 5.70
CA LEU A 209 -2.59 15.09 6.40
C LEU A 209 -1.98 14.40 7.62
N SER A 210 -2.78 14.19 8.67
CA SER A 210 -2.46 13.26 9.74
C SER A 210 -2.61 11.81 9.26
N PHE A 211 -2.05 10.86 10.02
CA PHE A 211 -2.26 9.44 9.73
C PHE A 211 -3.73 9.05 9.91
N GLU A 212 -4.42 9.62 10.91
CA GLU A 212 -5.82 9.37 11.19
C GLU A 212 -6.72 9.79 10.02
N GLU A 213 -6.54 11.02 9.51
CA GLU A 213 -7.30 11.50 8.34
C GLU A 213 -7.07 10.64 7.11
N MET A 214 -5.82 10.24 6.86
CA MET A 214 -5.51 9.37 5.72
C MET A 214 -6.10 7.97 5.89
N LEU A 215 -6.13 7.43 7.11
CA LEU A 215 -6.77 6.14 7.41
C LEU A 215 -8.27 6.18 7.13
N GLU A 216 -8.96 7.23 7.58
CA GLU A 216 -10.38 7.40 7.30
C GLU A 216 -10.65 7.50 5.79
N LEU A 217 -9.88 8.33 5.07
CA LEU A 217 -10.00 8.44 3.62
C LEU A 217 -9.75 7.11 2.91
N ALA A 218 -8.74 6.35 3.33
CA ALA A 218 -8.40 5.05 2.74
C ALA A 218 -9.46 3.98 3.06
N ALA A 219 -10.06 4.01 4.26
CA ALA A 219 -11.09 3.06 4.67
C ALA A 219 -12.41 3.25 3.93
N VAL A 220 -12.73 4.50 3.53
CA VAL A 220 -14.01 4.82 2.89
C VAL A 220 -13.93 5.06 1.38
N GLY A 221 -12.89 4.53 0.71
CA GLY A 221 -12.84 4.45 -0.75
C GLY A 221 -11.79 5.29 -1.46
N SER A 222 -10.93 6.01 -0.75
CA SER A 222 -9.78 6.65 -1.40
C SER A 222 -8.75 5.60 -1.82
N LYS A 223 -8.61 5.35 -3.13
CA LYS A 223 -7.70 4.33 -3.69
C LYS A 223 -6.25 4.81 -3.84
N ILE A 224 -5.88 5.95 -3.23
CA ILE A 224 -4.56 6.56 -3.36
C ILE A 224 -3.51 5.76 -2.60
N LEU A 225 -3.82 5.37 -1.36
CA LEU A 225 -2.99 4.52 -0.51
C LEU A 225 -3.81 3.34 0.01
N VAL A 226 -3.15 2.20 0.15
CA VAL A 226 -3.77 1.02 0.75
C VAL A 226 -3.83 1.21 2.27
N LEU A 227 -5.01 1.00 2.86
CA LEU A 227 -5.25 1.15 4.30
C LEU A 227 -4.14 0.52 5.15
N ARG A 228 -3.78 -0.72 4.86
CA ARG A 228 -2.73 -1.48 5.55
C ARG A 228 -1.36 -0.79 5.54
N SER A 229 -1.00 -0.07 4.47
CA SER A 229 0.26 0.67 4.42
C SER A 229 0.25 1.89 5.34
N VAL A 230 -0.89 2.58 5.44
CA VAL A 230 -1.07 3.73 6.33
C VAL A 230 -1.11 3.30 7.79
N GLU A 231 -1.80 2.18 8.11
CA GLU A 231 -1.78 1.58 9.46
C GLU A 231 -0.35 1.27 9.90
N TYR A 232 0.45 0.67 9.02
CA TYR A 232 1.84 0.34 9.30
C TYR A 232 2.69 1.61 9.50
N ALA A 233 2.50 2.61 8.64
CA ALA A 233 3.19 3.90 8.74
C ALA A 233 2.88 4.60 10.08
N ARG A 234 1.61 4.62 10.47
CA ARG A 234 1.16 5.15 11.77
C ARG A 234 1.78 4.41 12.94
N ALA A 235 1.72 3.06 12.93
CA ALA A 235 2.23 2.23 14.01
C ALA A 235 3.72 2.43 14.28
N PHE A 236 4.50 2.72 13.25
CA PHE A 236 5.95 2.93 13.33
C PHE A 236 6.37 4.39 13.17
N ASN A 237 5.40 5.32 13.10
CA ASN A 237 5.61 6.76 12.89
C ASN A 237 6.54 7.05 11.70
N VAL A 238 6.27 6.41 10.55
CA VAL A 238 7.01 6.61 9.31
C VAL A 238 6.34 7.72 8.50
N PRO A 239 6.94 8.90 8.34
CA PRO A 239 6.39 9.93 7.47
C PRO A 239 6.26 9.41 6.04
N MET A 240 5.08 9.59 5.44
CA MET A 240 4.82 9.21 4.05
C MET A 240 4.64 10.46 3.20
N ARG A 241 4.93 10.34 1.91
CA ARG A 241 4.64 11.40 0.94
C ARG A 241 4.09 10.79 -0.33
N VAL A 242 2.91 11.22 -0.74
CA VAL A 242 2.30 10.82 -2.02
C VAL A 242 2.70 11.80 -3.10
N ARG A 243 3.24 11.31 -4.20
CA ARG A 243 3.77 12.12 -5.31
C ARG A 243 3.43 11.51 -6.67
N SER A 244 3.34 12.35 -7.68
CA SER A 244 3.29 11.88 -9.06
C SER A 244 4.66 11.45 -9.56
N SER A 245 4.71 10.31 -10.26
CA SER A 245 5.90 9.90 -11.02
C SER A 245 6.13 10.74 -12.28
N TYR A 246 5.16 11.55 -12.68
CA TYR A 246 5.17 12.35 -13.92
C TYR A 246 5.50 13.83 -13.71
N SER A 247 5.59 14.28 -12.46
CA SER A 247 5.90 15.67 -12.13
C SER A 247 6.93 15.77 -10.99
N ASN A 248 7.44 16.99 -10.78
CA ASN A 248 8.31 17.29 -9.64
C ASN A 248 7.56 17.96 -8.49
N ASP A 249 6.23 17.89 -8.51
CA ASP A 249 5.39 18.42 -7.42
C ASP A 249 5.77 17.77 -6.09
N PRO A 250 5.84 18.54 -4.99
CA PRO A 250 6.17 17.99 -3.67
C PRO A 250 5.15 16.99 -3.15
N GLY A 251 3.92 16.99 -3.69
CA GLY A 251 2.85 16.08 -3.28
C GLY A 251 2.27 16.38 -1.91
N THR A 252 1.60 15.39 -1.32
CA THR A 252 0.98 15.45 0.00
C THR A 252 1.83 14.72 1.03
N LEU A 253 2.16 15.40 2.14
CA LEU A 253 2.84 14.80 3.29
C LEU A 253 1.80 14.19 4.24
N ILE A 254 2.01 12.94 4.67
CA ILE A 254 1.22 12.25 5.68
C ILE A 254 2.13 11.99 6.87
N ALA A 255 1.90 12.70 7.97
CA ALA A 255 2.73 12.60 9.17
C ALA A 255 2.04 13.23 10.38
N GLY A 256 2.40 12.78 11.59
CA GLY A 256 1.88 13.30 12.85
C GLY A 256 0.48 12.77 13.20
N SER A 257 -0.09 13.31 14.26
CA SER A 257 -1.44 13.00 14.72
C SER A 257 -2.37 14.20 14.58
N MET A 258 -3.69 13.98 14.76
CA MET A 258 -4.67 15.09 14.80
C MET A 258 -4.41 16.09 15.94
N GLU A 259 -3.72 15.66 17.00
CA GLU A 259 -3.35 16.54 18.11
C GLU A 259 -2.33 17.63 17.71
N ASP A 260 -1.61 17.42 16.61
CA ASP A 260 -0.64 18.38 16.04
C ASP A 260 -1.30 19.44 15.14
N ILE A 261 -2.62 19.37 14.94
CA ILE A 261 -3.38 20.30 14.07
C ILE A 261 -3.93 21.45 14.93
N PRO A 262 -3.76 22.73 14.53
CA PRO A 262 -4.34 23.85 15.25
C PRO A 262 -5.86 23.73 15.40
N VAL A 263 -6.40 24.08 16.58
CA VAL A 263 -7.83 23.95 16.94
C VAL A 263 -8.77 24.76 16.02
N GLU A 264 -8.24 25.74 15.28
CA GLU A 264 -9.00 26.63 14.39
C GLU A 264 -8.98 26.19 12.91
N GLU A 265 -8.45 24.98 12.57
CA GLU A 265 -8.49 24.46 11.20
C GLU A 265 -9.85 23.84 10.85
N ALA A 266 -10.08 23.67 9.55
CA ALA A 266 -11.36 23.21 9.03
C ALA A 266 -11.80 21.87 9.65
N VAL A 267 -13.05 21.80 10.11
CA VAL A 267 -13.65 20.59 10.69
C VAL A 267 -13.78 19.45 9.68
N LEU A 268 -13.73 19.75 8.37
CA LEU A 268 -13.84 18.79 7.28
C LEU A 268 -12.62 18.90 6.37
N THR A 269 -11.77 17.87 6.36
CA THR A 269 -10.53 17.81 5.57
C THR A 269 -10.80 17.31 4.16
N GLY A 270 -11.69 16.32 3.99
CA GLY A 270 -11.97 15.73 2.68
C GLY A 270 -13.19 14.83 2.68
N ILE A 271 -13.60 14.44 1.49
CA ILE A 271 -14.72 13.54 1.22
C ILE A 271 -14.23 12.44 0.29
N ALA A 272 -14.29 11.18 0.73
CA ALA A 272 -14.06 10.02 -0.11
C ALA A 272 -15.39 9.49 -0.66
N THR A 273 -15.35 8.90 -1.86
CA THR A 273 -16.53 8.31 -2.52
C THR A 273 -16.16 6.90 -2.97
N ASP A 274 -16.91 5.91 -2.52
CA ASP A 274 -16.85 4.55 -3.05
C ASP A 274 -18.11 4.25 -3.88
N ARG A 275 -17.90 3.69 -5.08
CA ARG A 275 -18.97 3.25 -5.99
C ARG A 275 -19.00 1.73 -6.16
N SER A 276 -18.10 1.02 -5.48
CA SER A 276 -18.02 -0.45 -5.52
C SER A 276 -18.88 -1.13 -4.46
N GLU A 277 -19.69 -0.35 -3.74
CA GLU A 277 -20.54 -0.82 -2.68
C GLU A 277 -22.01 -1.01 -3.15
N ALA A 278 -22.62 -2.09 -2.68
CA ALA A 278 -24.05 -2.31 -2.80
C ALA A 278 -24.73 -2.13 -1.45
N LYS A 279 -25.90 -1.52 -1.46
CA LYS A 279 -26.75 -1.37 -0.29
C LYS A 279 -27.83 -2.44 -0.28
N VAL A 280 -27.85 -3.24 0.77
CA VAL A 280 -28.89 -4.24 1.02
C VAL A 280 -29.70 -3.81 2.24
N THR A 281 -31.03 -3.89 2.13
CA THR A 281 -31.95 -3.61 3.25
C THR A 281 -32.86 -4.80 3.47
N VAL A 282 -32.83 -5.37 4.67
CA VAL A 282 -33.74 -6.40 5.12
C VAL A 282 -34.86 -5.73 5.92
N LEU A 283 -36.06 -5.81 5.39
CA LEU A 283 -37.25 -5.11 5.94
C LEU A 283 -38.00 -5.98 6.93
N GLY A 284 -38.62 -5.35 7.93
CA GLY A 284 -39.61 -5.98 8.80
C GLY A 284 -39.03 -7.03 9.76
N ILE A 285 -37.79 -6.91 10.16
CA ILE A 285 -37.17 -7.82 11.14
C ILE A 285 -37.84 -7.61 12.50
N PRO A 286 -38.31 -8.66 13.19
CA PRO A 286 -38.80 -8.52 14.55
C PRO A 286 -37.79 -7.88 15.48
N ASP A 287 -38.18 -6.82 16.19
CA ASP A 287 -37.27 -6.14 17.12
C ASP A 287 -37.15 -6.92 18.43
N ARG A 288 -36.38 -8.00 18.38
CA ARG A 288 -36.10 -8.92 19.49
C ARG A 288 -34.64 -9.26 19.53
N PRO A 289 -34.06 -9.46 20.74
CA PRO A 289 -32.66 -9.90 20.86
C PRO A 289 -32.38 -11.17 20.04
N GLY A 290 -31.34 -11.15 19.23
CA GLY A 290 -30.87 -12.27 18.42
C GLY A 290 -31.37 -12.31 16.97
N GLU A 291 -32.36 -11.53 16.55
CA GLU A 291 -32.86 -11.56 15.16
C GLU A 291 -31.81 -10.97 14.18
N ALA A 292 -31.17 -9.86 14.53
CA ALA A 292 -30.04 -9.31 13.75
C ALA A 292 -28.88 -10.31 13.60
N ALA A 293 -28.60 -11.07 14.68
CA ALA A 293 -27.55 -12.09 14.64
C ALA A 293 -27.85 -13.22 13.64
N LYS A 294 -29.13 -13.55 13.38
CA LYS A 294 -29.49 -14.55 12.37
C LYS A 294 -29.17 -14.05 10.96
N VAL A 295 -29.49 -12.79 10.68
CA VAL A 295 -29.18 -12.15 9.38
C VAL A 295 -27.68 -12.17 9.13
N PHE A 296 -26.88 -11.66 10.08
CA PHE A 296 -25.45 -11.55 9.91
C PHE A 296 -24.72 -12.90 9.93
N ARG A 297 -25.29 -13.94 10.56
CA ARG A 297 -24.72 -15.28 10.51
C ARG A 297 -24.74 -15.86 9.09
N VAL A 298 -25.84 -15.68 8.36
CA VAL A 298 -25.94 -16.14 6.96
C VAL A 298 -24.86 -15.49 6.09
N ILE A 299 -24.60 -14.21 6.30
CA ILE A 299 -23.60 -13.44 5.55
C ILE A 299 -22.18 -13.88 5.95
N ALA A 300 -21.96 -14.09 7.25
CA ALA A 300 -20.68 -14.56 7.76
C ALA A 300 -20.35 -16.00 7.30
N ASP A 301 -21.37 -16.88 7.25
CA ASP A 301 -21.19 -18.26 6.76
C ASP A 301 -20.88 -18.30 5.24
N ALA A 302 -21.27 -17.26 4.51
CA ALA A 302 -20.90 -17.04 3.11
C ALA A 302 -19.54 -16.33 2.92
N GLU A 303 -18.81 -16.05 4.01
CA GLU A 303 -17.53 -15.32 4.02
C GLU A 303 -17.60 -13.91 3.38
N ILE A 304 -18.78 -13.28 3.40
CA ILE A 304 -19.00 -11.93 2.86
C ILE A 304 -18.67 -10.89 3.92
N ASN A 305 -17.81 -9.92 3.58
CA ASN A 305 -17.51 -8.77 4.43
C ASN A 305 -18.61 -7.70 4.30
N ILE A 306 -18.93 -7.09 5.44
CA ILE A 306 -19.86 -5.96 5.55
C ILE A 306 -19.05 -4.73 6.00
N ASP A 307 -19.31 -3.58 5.38
CA ASP A 307 -18.59 -2.35 5.68
C ASP A 307 -19.36 -1.43 6.62
N MET A 308 -20.68 -1.30 6.42
CA MET A 308 -21.52 -0.45 7.25
C MET A 308 -22.80 -1.17 7.63
N VAL A 309 -23.27 -0.99 8.86
CA VAL A 309 -24.56 -1.47 9.33
C VAL A 309 -25.37 -0.32 9.92
N LEU A 310 -26.59 -0.13 9.42
CA LEU A 310 -27.56 0.81 9.94
C LEU A 310 -28.81 0.06 10.37
N GLN A 311 -29.23 0.24 11.61
CA GLN A 311 -30.52 -0.22 12.09
C GLN A 311 -31.42 0.99 12.33
N ASN A 312 -32.59 1.00 11.69
CA ASN A 312 -33.59 2.05 11.92
C ASN A 312 -34.26 1.84 13.28
N VAL A 313 -34.77 2.94 13.83
CA VAL A 313 -35.57 2.85 15.05
C VAL A 313 -36.82 2.04 14.78
N SER A 314 -37.12 1.10 15.66
CA SER A 314 -38.32 0.26 15.54
C SER A 314 -39.57 1.10 15.44
N SER A 315 -40.49 0.70 14.57
CA SER A 315 -41.85 1.25 14.58
C SER A 315 -42.56 0.72 15.82
N LEU A 316 -43.01 1.62 16.68
CA LEU A 316 -43.78 1.28 17.88
C LEU A 316 -45.10 0.55 17.54
N GLU A 317 -45.62 0.76 16.32
CA GLU A 317 -46.88 0.12 15.87
C GLU A 317 -46.65 -1.29 15.34
N SER A 318 -45.53 -1.57 14.67
CA SER A 318 -45.26 -2.88 14.05
C SER A 318 -44.41 -3.81 14.89
N GLY A 319 -43.63 -3.29 15.83
CA GLY A 319 -42.61 -4.04 16.60
C GLY A 319 -41.53 -4.65 15.72
N THR A 320 -41.27 -4.05 14.55
CA THR A 320 -40.26 -4.47 13.59
C THR A 320 -39.29 -3.35 13.30
N THR A 321 -38.11 -3.72 12.88
CA THR A 321 -37.03 -2.81 12.46
C THR A 321 -36.50 -3.23 11.09
N ASP A 322 -35.89 -2.28 10.38
CA ASP A 322 -35.18 -2.56 9.14
C ASP A 322 -33.67 -2.50 9.42
N ILE A 323 -32.93 -3.45 8.88
CA ILE A 323 -31.50 -3.48 8.92
C ILE A 323 -30.96 -3.26 7.52
N THR A 324 -30.19 -2.19 7.37
CA THR A 324 -29.47 -1.86 6.15
C THR A 324 -27.98 -2.11 6.36
N PHE A 325 -27.32 -2.72 5.38
CA PHE A 325 -25.86 -2.86 5.39
C PHE A 325 -25.32 -2.67 3.98
N THR A 326 -24.03 -2.33 3.90
CA THR A 326 -23.29 -2.26 2.64
C THR A 326 -22.33 -3.43 2.54
N LEU A 327 -22.11 -3.88 1.31
CA LEU A 327 -21.15 -4.92 0.97
C LEU A 327 -20.57 -4.65 -0.43
N SER A 328 -19.38 -5.15 -0.69
CA SER A 328 -18.74 -4.96 -1.99
C SER A 328 -19.51 -5.64 -3.11
N LEU A 329 -19.61 -4.97 -4.26
CA LEU A 329 -20.26 -5.48 -5.48
C LEU A 329 -19.64 -6.80 -5.98
N ILE A 330 -18.42 -7.12 -5.60
CA ILE A 330 -17.77 -8.40 -5.94
C ILE A 330 -18.58 -9.59 -5.46
N HIS A 331 -19.27 -9.46 -4.31
CA HIS A 331 -20.07 -10.53 -3.73
C HIS A 331 -21.50 -10.64 -4.30
N ILE A 332 -21.89 -9.76 -5.24
CA ILE A 332 -23.24 -9.77 -5.84
C ILE A 332 -23.25 -10.43 -7.22
N SER A 333 -22.09 -10.60 -7.84
CA SER A 333 -21.95 -11.15 -9.19
C SER A 333 -21.80 -12.68 -9.22
N GLU A 334 -21.80 -13.34 -8.10
CA GLU A 334 -21.83 -14.80 -7.93
C GLU A 334 -23.21 -15.23 -7.38
#